data_b0c012acddd0f58ba5a70d87f7b2935d
#
_entry.id   b0c012acddd0f58ba5a70d87f7b2935d
#
_cell.length_a   1.000
_cell.length_b   1.000
_cell.length_c   1.000
_cell.angle_alpha   90.00
_cell.angle_beta   90.00
_cell.angle_gamma   90.00
#
_symmetry.space_group_name_H-M   'P 1'
#
loop_
_entity.id
_entity.type
_entity.pdbx_description
1 polymer ?
#
loop_
_entity_poly.entity_id
_entity_poly.type
_entity_poly.pdbx_seq_one_letter_code
_entity_poly.pdbx_strand_id
1 'polypeptide(L)'
;MKSRQSIIVTILTALSIFSVAVELSLAQQARTDYQIGYYQQMLKRNPRNTTVLLGLGDALIRKARESGDPSYFNRAEEALQKALAIAPQNAGALRHLAYVFYSRHEFAPAAVQARRALEINSEDGDAYGILGDALLEVGRYAEAEAAYDHMVQLEQSLYSYSRLAGLKSTRGDSAGAIADLERAVALGKAAKQPSEGIAWAEWQLGMEHFAIGDLLKAESCYRQSLQTYPNYYRALAGMAQLRTAQKSYDEAIDFYQKAIAILPMPDYAAALGDIYAKTGRDEQARQQYALVEYIGRLNEINKVLYNRELAYFYADHDLKLNVGLELAQRELDYRRDIYAYDLLAWNLYKNGRLDEARTAIEEALKLGTKDAKLFFHAGMIYSSLDAKAKATEFLSLALSTNRNFHPVFSATAGEILERSEHSIDRAGVERQGQGG
;
A
#
# COMPACT_ATOMS: atom_id res chain seq x y z
N MET A 1 41.75 -11.56 -20.04
CA MET A 1 42.04 -10.28 -19.38
C MET A 1 40.94 -9.23 -19.58
N LYS A 2 40.30 -9.07 -20.74
CA LYS A 2 39.22 -8.05 -20.98
C LYS A 2 37.97 -8.23 -20.12
N SER A 3 37.58 -9.47 -19.73
CA SER A 3 36.38 -9.70 -18.92
C SER A 3 36.52 -9.27 -17.43
N ARG A 4 37.71 -9.42 -16.83
CA ARG A 4 37.96 -9.00 -15.44
C ARG A 4 37.99 -7.47 -15.28
N GLN A 5 38.51 -6.74 -16.28
CA GLN A 5 38.51 -5.27 -16.26
C GLN A 5 37.08 -4.71 -16.39
N SER A 6 36.21 -5.33 -17.23
CA SER A 6 34.82 -4.93 -17.38
C SER A 6 34.05 -5.12 -16.08
N ILE A 7 34.22 -6.24 -15.37
CA ILE A 7 33.57 -6.52 -14.08
C ILE A 7 34.03 -5.53 -12.99
N ILE A 8 35.32 -5.22 -12.92
CA ILE A 8 35.85 -4.27 -11.93
C ILE A 8 35.32 -2.85 -12.18
N VAL A 9 35.24 -2.42 -13.45
CA VAL A 9 34.67 -1.11 -13.79
C VAL A 9 33.18 -1.05 -13.45
N THR A 10 32.42 -2.12 -13.70
CA THR A 10 31.00 -2.19 -13.35
C THR A 10 30.78 -2.17 -11.83
N ILE A 11 31.60 -2.85 -11.06
CA ILE A 11 31.54 -2.84 -9.57
C ILE A 11 31.91 -1.46 -9.03
N LEU A 12 32.96 -0.82 -9.55
CA LEU A 12 33.36 0.52 -9.12
C LEU A 12 32.35 1.59 -9.48
N THR A 13 31.70 1.50 -10.64
CA THR A 13 30.59 2.40 -11.00
C THR A 13 29.35 2.15 -10.16
N ALA A 14 29.00 0.90 -9.85
CA ALA A 14 27.90 0.59 -8.95
C ALA A 14 28.13 1.10 -7.52
N LEU A 15 29.35 0.93 -7.00
CA LEU A 15 29.75 1.45 -5.68
C LEU A 15 29.75 2.98 -5.64
N SER A 16 30.18 3.66 -6.71
CA SER A 16 30.16 5.12 -6.76
C SER A 16 28.73 5.69 -6.86
N ILE A 17 27.83 5.05 -7.61
CA ILE A 17 26.41 5.43 -7.70
C ILE A 17 25.71 5.21 -6.35
N PHE A 18 26.01 4.10 -5.67
CA PHE A 18 25.47 3.82 -4.33
C PHE A 18 25.93 4.85 -3.30
N SER A 19 27.21 5.23 -3.31
CA SER A 19 27.76 6.27 -2.45
C SER A 19 27.06 7.63 -2.67
N VAL A 20 26.89 8.03 -3.92
CA VAL A 20 26.24 9.31 -4.29
C VAL A 20 24.75 9.32 -3.87
N ALA A 21 24.03 8.22 -4.03
CA ALA A 21 22.61 8.15 -3.64
C ALA A 21 22.44 8.23 -2.10
N VAL A 22 23.31 7.58 -1.35
CA VAL A 22 23.35 7.69 0.12
C VAL A 22 23.71 9.09 0.57
N GLU A 23 24.70 9.73 -0.06
CA GLU A 23 25.08 11.12 0.23
C GLU A 23 23.96 12.10 -0.06
N LEU A 24 23.21 11.93 -1.17
CA LEU A 24 22.06 12.76 -1.52
C LEU A 24 20.93 12.61 -0.51
N SER A 25 20.63 11.41 -0.06
CA SER A 25 19.62 11.15 0.97
C SER A 25 20.02 11.77 2.32
N LEU A 26 21.26 11.60 2.75
CA LEU A 26 21.79 12.20 3.96
C LEU A 26 21.82 13.74 3.88
N ALA A 27 22.18 14.30 2.72
CA ALA A 27 22.15 15.75 2.49
C ALA A 27 20.73 16.32 2.55
N GLN A 28 19.74 15.59 2.01
CA GLN A 28 18.33 15.99 2.09
C GLN A 28 17.82 15.95 3.51
N GLN A 29 18.09 14.89 4.27
CA GLN A 29 17.72 14.80 5.69
C GLN A 29 18.39 15.91 6.53
N ALA A 30 19.68 16.18 6.31
CA ALA A 30 20.39 17.26 6.96
C ALA A 30 19.78 18.63 6.65
N ARG A 31 19.29 18.83 5.42
CA ARG A 31 18.59 20.06 5.02
C ARG A 31 17.26 20.22 5.76
N THR A 32 16.47 19.15 5.90
CA THR A 32 15.20 19.17 6.64
C THR A 32 15.44 19.43 8.12
N ASP A 33 16.45 18.82 8.74
CA ASP A 33 16.81 19.05 10.14
C ASP A 33 17.25 20.50 10.37
N TYR A 34 18.04 21.07 9.45
CA TYR A 34 18.40 22.48 9.50
C TYR A 34 17.17 23.39 9.42
N GLN A 35 16.21 23.11 8.53
CA GLN A 35 14.97 23.89 8.42
C GLN A 35 14.15 23.85 9.71
N ILE A 36 14.00 22.66 10.31
CA ILE A 36 13.30 22.52 11.60
C ILE A 36 13.98 23.36 12.66
N GLY A 37 15.30 23.26 12.82
CA GLY A 37 16.08 24.05 13.78
C GLY A 37 15.94 25.56 13.53
N TYR A 38 15.99 26.00 12.28
CA TYR A 38 15.81 27.40 11.89
C TYR A 38 14.42 27.93 12.28
N TYR A 39 13.34 27.22 11.95
CA TYR A 39 12.00 27.64 12.33
C TYR A 39 11.81 27.65 13.85
N GLN A 40 12.36 26.70 14.58
CA GLN A 40 12.31 26.68 16.04
C GLN A 40 13.02 27.87 16.67
N GLN A 41 14.17 28.32 16.11
CA GLN A 41 14.86 29.53 16.57
C GLN A 41 14.06 30.80 16.28
N MET A 42 13.40 30.89 15.12
CA MET A 42 12.52 32.00 14.80
C MET A 42 11.35 32.09 15.77
N LEU A 43 10.74 30.95 16.12
CA LEU A 43 9.63 30.89 17.07
C LEU A 43 10.04 31.27 18.52
N LYS A 44 11.29 31.08 18.92
CA LYS A 44 11.78 31.58 20.20
C LYS A 44 11.74 33.14 20.25
N ARG A 45 11.95 33.81 19.10
CA ARG A 45 11.90 35.28 19.00
C ARG A 45 10.48 35.80 18.80
N ASN A 46 9.66 35.09 18.01
CA ASN A 46 8.27 35.46 17.77
C ASN A 46 7.38 34.19 17.77
N PRO A 47 6.88 33.75 18.94
CA PRO A 47 6.10 32.52 19.10
C PRO A 47 4.74 32.50 18.35
N ARG A 48 4.25 33.70 17.96
CA ARG A 48 2.95 33.88 17.30
C ARG A 48 3.06 34.09 15.79
N ASN A 49 4.22 33.85 15.18
CA ASN A 49 4.39 33.95 13.74
C ASN A 49 3.77 32.75 13.02
N THR A 50 2.58 32.92 12.45
CA THR A 50 1.80 31.85 11.78
C THR A 50 2.51 31.31 10.55
N THR A 51 3.23 32.16 9.79
CA THR A 51 4.01 31.68 8.61
C THR A 51 5.14 30.78 9.04
N VAL A 52 5.83 31.06 10.12
CA VAL A 52 6.90 30.22 10.66
C VAL A 52 6.35 28.93 11.26
N LEU A 53 5.19 28.98 11.95
CA LEU A 53 4.50 27.80 12.47
C LEU A 53 4.06 26.85 11.33
N LEU A 54 3.53 27.42 10.23
CA LEU A 54 3.17 26.64 9.03
C LEU A 54 4.40 25.99 8.40
N GLY A 55 5.49 26.77 8.23
CA GLY A 55 6.75 26.22 7.68
C GLY A 55 7.38 25.14 8.56
N LEU A 56 7.26 25.27 9.90
CA LEU A 56 7.68 24.22 10.83
C LEU A 56 6.83 22.97 10.66
N GLY A 57 5.51 23.10 10.55
CA GLY A 57 4.59 21.99 10.29
C GLY A 57 4.95 21.23 9.01
N ASP A 58 5.17 21.93 7.90
CA ASP A 58 5.60 21.35 6.62
C ASP A 58 6.94 20.61 6.74
N ALA A 59 7.94 21.23 7.37
CA ALA A 59 9.25 20.61 7.57
C ALA A 59 9.18 19.34 8.43
N LEU A 60 8.32 19.32 9.46
CA LEU A 60 8.10 18.15 10.31
C LEU A 60 7.36 17.03 9.57
N ILE A 61 6.37 17.35 8.74
CA ILE A 61 5.71 16.40 7.83
C ILE A 61 6.74 15.75 6.90
N ARG A 62 7.61 16.56 6.30
CA ARG A 62 8.68 16.05 5.43
C ARG A 62 9.63 15.14 6.19
N LYS A 63 10.03 15.52 7.40
CA LYS A 63 10.90 14.68 8.24
C LYS A 63 10.27 13.34 8.60
N ALA A 64 8.96 13.31 8.90
CA ALA A 64 8.22 12.06 9.13
C ALA A 64 8.32 11.12 7.91
N ARG A 65 8.16 11.66 6.71
CA ARG A 65 8.26 10.87 5.45
C ARG A 65 9.68 10.38 5.18
N GLU A 66 10.70 11.20 5.44
CA GLU A 66 12.11 10.88 5.23
C GLU A 66 12.64 9.83 6.21
N SER A 67 12.17 9.88 7.47
CA SER A 67 12.67 9.00 8.56
C SER A 67 11.80 7.77 8.83
N GLY A 68 10.52 7.80 8.38
CA GLY A 68 9.54 6.79 8.77
C GLY A 68 9.11 6.89 10.26
N ASP A 69 9.56 7.93 10.99
CA ASP A 69 9.20 8.13 12.40
C ASP A 69 7.89 8.92 12.54
N PRO A 70 6.79 8.26 12.96
CA PRO A 70 5.48 8.92 13.07
C PRO A 70 5.41 9.98 14.15
N SER A 71 6.37 10.06 15.09
CA SER A 71 6.39 11.07 16.15
C SER A 71 6.49 12.49 15.59
N TYR A 72 7.08 12.66 14.42
CA TYR A 72 7.14 13.94 13.74
C TYR A 72 5.76 14.45 13.29
N PHE A 73 4.79 13.59 13.00
CA PHE A 73 3.41 13.99 12.71
C PHE A 73 2.75 14.62 13.94
N ASN A 74 2.99 14.11 15.15
CA ASN A 74 2.46 14.68 16.38
C ASN A 74 3.00 16.10 16.60
N ARG A 75 4.31 16.29 16.36
CA ARG A 75 4.95 17.61 16.45
C ARG A 75 4.47 18.59 15.37
N ALA A 76 4.19 18.08 14.16
CA ALA A 76 3.60 18.87 13.08
C ALA A 76 2.20 19.35 13.47
N GLU A 77 1.36 18.47 14.00
CA GLU A 77 0.03 18.81 14.50
C GLU A 77 0.09 19.94 15.53
N GLU A 78 0.97 19.84 16.54
CA GLU A 78 1.11 20.90 17.55
C GLU A 78 1.46 22.27 16.93
N ALA A 79 2.36 22.32 15.95
CA ALA A 79 2.74 23.54 15.27
C ALA A 79 1.58 24.12 14.46
N LEU A 80 0.86 23.27 13.72
CA LEU A 80 -0.27 23.66 12.88
C LEU A 80 -1.48 24.10 13.73
N GLN A 81 -1.77 23.44 14.85
CA GLN A 81 -2.81 23.84 15.77
C GLN A 81 -2.51 25.20 16.41
N LYS A 82 -1.24 25.48 16.76
CA LYS A 82 -0.81 26.83 17.24
C LYS A 82 -1.03 27.87 16.14
N ALA A 83 -0.73 27.55 14.89
CA ALA A 83 -1.00 28.47 13.77
C ALA A 83 -2.49 28.76 13.62
N LEU A 84 -3.34 27.75 13.70
CA LEU A 84 -4.80 27.88 13.59
C LEU A 84 -5.44 28.57 14.81
N ALA A 85 -4.86 28.44 15.99
CA ALA A 85 -5.30 29.21 17.17
C ALA A 85 -5.10 30.73 17.02
N ILE A 86 -4.13 31.15 16.20
CA ILE A 86 -3.84 32.54 15.89
C ILE A 86 -4.60 33.01 14.65
N ALA A 87 -4.65 32.17 13.61
CA ALA A 87 -5.29 32.42 12.32
C ALA A 87 -6.21 31.25 11.93
N PRO A 88 -7.45 31.21 12.43
CA PRO A 88 -8.37 30.04 12.21
C PRO A 88 -8.73 29.80 10.74
N GLN A 89 -8.60 30.81 9.89
CA GLN A 89 -8.87 30.75 8.45
C GLN A 89 -7.58 30.60 7.61
N ASN A 90 -6.54 29.98 8.14
CA ASN A 90 -5.34 29.69 7.37
C ASN A 90 -5.54 28.38 6.59
N ALA A 91 -5.92 28.48 5.30
CA ALA A 91 -6.18 27.31 4.43
C ALA A 91 -4.97 26.36 4.35
N GLY A 92 -3.74 26.88 4.25
CA GLY A 92 -2.52 26.07 4.21
C GLY A 92 -2.29 25.27 5.50
N ALA A 93 -2.56 25.86 6.67
CA ALA A 93 -2.46 25.14 7.93
C ALA A 93 -3.54 24.05 8.07
N LEU A 94 -4.76 24.32 7.62
CA LEU A 94 -5.84 23.32 7.58
C LEU A 94 -5.51 22.16 6.64
N ARG A 95 -4.99 22.44 5.43
CA ARG A 95 -4.55 21.42 4.48
C ARG A 95 -3.43 20.55 5.05
N HIS A 96 -2.37 21.15 5.62
CA HIS A 96 -1.30 20.37 6.23
C HIS A 96 -1.78 19.56 7.44
N LEU A 97 -2.72 20.08 8.23
CA LEU A 97 -3.33 19.32 9.32
C LEU A 97 -4.17 18.15 8.81
N ALA A 98 -4.89 18.35 7.70
CA ALA A 98 -5.61 17.27 7.02
C ALA A 98 -4.64 16.15 6.57
N TYR A 99 -3.48 16.54 6.00
CA TYR A 99 -2.45 15.56 5.62
C TYR A 99 -1.85 14.82 6.83
N VAL A 100 -1.63 15.50 7.95
CA VAL A 100 -1.17 14.86 9.20
C VAL A 100 -2.17 13.82 9.69
N PHE A 101 -3.46 14.16 9.74
CA PHE A 101 -4.52 13.23 10.14
C PHE A 101 -4.61 12.04 9.18
N TYR A 102 -4.57 12.29 7.87
CA TYR A 102 -4.54 11.24 6.87
C TYR A 102 -3.36 10.28 7.07
N SER A 103 -2.16 10.83 7.29
CA SER A 103 -0.94 10.04 7.49
C SER A 103 -0.95 9.19 8.77
N ARG A 104 -1.78 9.55 9.75
CA ARG A 104 -2.01 8.76 10.97
C ARG A 104 -3.25 7.87 10.88
N HIS A 105 -3.86 7.77 9.69
CA HIS A 105 -5.09 7.02 9.42
C HIS A 105 -6.34 7.54 10.16
N GLU A 106 -6.35 8.81 10.54
CA GLU A 106 -7.48 9.53 11.09
C GLU A 106 -8.31 10.15 9.96
N PHE A 107 -8.92 9.31 9.12
CA PHE A 107 -9.48 9.73 7.84
C PHE A 107 -10.70 10.68 7.96
N ALA A 108 -11.59 10.44 8.93
CA ALA A 108 -12.72 11.34 9.14
C ALA A 108 -12.28 12.75 9.57
N PRO A 109 -11.36 12.94 10.56
CA PRO A 109 -10.74 14.22 10.83
C PRO A 109 -10.01 14.84 9.65
N ALA A 110 -9.29 14.04 8.85
CA ALA A 110 -8.61 14.52 7.65
C ALA A 110 -9.59 15.15 6.65
N ALA A 111 -10.69 14.45 6.35
CA ALA A 111 -11.73 14.96 5.45
C ALA A 111 -12.37 16.26 5.96
N VAL A 112 -12.58 16.41 7.27
CA VAL A 112 -13.11 17.63 7.88
C VAL A 112 -12.17 18.81 7.66
N GLN A 113 -10.86 18.63 7.94
CA GLN A 113 -9.90 19.74 7.78
C GLN A 113 -9.69 20.09 6.30
N ALA A 114 -9.67 19.09 5.40
CA ALA A 114 -9.56 19.33 3.96
C ALA A 114 -10.77 20.14 3.45
N ARG A 115 -12.00 19.82 3.86
CA ARG A 115 -13.20 20.60 3.49
C ARG A 115 -13.11 22.04 4.01
N ARG A 116 -12.70 22.24 5.25
CA ARG A 116 -12.49 23.60 5.79
C ARG A 116 -11.43 24.37 5.01
N ALA A 117 -10.36 23.72 4.56
CA ALA A 117 -9.37 24.38 3.69
C ALA A 117 -9.99 24.82 2.37
N LEU A 118 -10.84 23.96 1.75
CA LEU A 118 -11.54 24.23 0.49
C LEU A 118 -12.63 25.29 0.60
N GLU A 119 -13.29 25.43 1.76
CA GLU A 119 -14.22 26.54 2.04
C GLU A 119 -13.52 27.92 2.00
N ILE A 120 -12.22 27.97 2.30
CA ILE A 120 -11.41 29.19 2.29
C ILE A 120 -10.74 29.39 0.92
N ASN A 121 -10.21 28.31 0.34
CA ASN A 121 -9.56 28.29 -0.97
C ASN A 121 -10.06 27.12 -1.81
N SER A 122 -11.07 27.37 -2.62
CA SER A 122 -11.68 26.37 -3.51
C SER A 122 -10.80 25.93 -4.70
N GLU A 123 -9.66 26.59 -4.90
CA GLU A 123 -8.69 26.25 -5.96
C GLU A 123 -7.47 25.47 -5.42
N ASP A 124 -7.54 24.92 -4.21
CA ASP A 124 -6.47 24.11 -3.61
C ASP A 124 -6.58 22.66 -4.07
N GLY A 125 -5.90 22.30 -5.17
CA GLY A 125 -5.86 20.95 -5.72
C GLY A 125 -5.31 19.89 -4.73
N ASP A 126 -4.32 20.25 -3.91
CA ASP A 126 -3.80 19.37 -2.88
C ASP A 126 -4.84 19.03 -1.81
N ALA A 127 -5.65 20.03 -1.41
CA ALA A 127 -6.73 19.81 -0.45
C ALA A 127 -7.81 18.88 -1.01
N TYR A 128 -8.16 19.01 -2.31
CA TYR A 128 -9.03 18.04 -2.98
C TYR A 128 -8.42 16.64 -3.01
N GLY A 129 -7.12 16.53 -3.28
CA GLY A 129 -6.42 15.24 -3.26
C GLY A 129 -6.52 14.57 -1.88
N ILE A 130 -6.22 15.28 -0.80
CA ILE A 130 -6.31 14.76 0.57
C ILE A 130 -7.77 14.42 0.94
N LEU A 131 -8.73 15.25 0.52
CA LEU A 131 -10.16 14.98 0.74
C LEU A 131 -10.58 13.68 0.06
N GLY A 132 -10.21 13.51 -1.22
CA GLY A 132 -10.51 12.30 -1.98
C GLY A 132 -9.87 11.05 -1.36
N ASP A 133 -8.57 11.15 -0.99
CA ASP A 133 -7.85 10.08 -0.32
C ASP A 133 -8.55 9.65 0.99
N ALA A 134 -8.94 10.61 1.83
CA ALA A 134 -9.63 10.34 3.09
C ALA A 134 -11.04 9.75 2.89
N LEU A 135 -11.78 10.23 1.88
CA LEU A 135 -13.12 9.73 1.55
C LEU A 135 -13.08 8.30 0.99
N LEU A 136 -12.07 7.97 0.21
CA LEU A 136 -11.84 6.61 -0.31
C LEU A 136 -11.65 5.62 0.84
N GLU A 137 -10.83 5.97 1.82
CA GLU A 137 -10.53 5.13 2.98
C GLU A 137 -11.77 4.90 3.89
N VAL A 138 -12.70 5.84 3.95
CA VAL A 138 -13.96 5.66 4.69
C VAL A 138 -15.09 5.09 3.83
N GLY A 139 -14.80 4.62 2.61
CA GLY A 139 -15.77 3.96 1.72
C GLY A 139 -16.76 4.91 1.02
N ARG A 140 -16.48 6.24 1.01
CA ARG A 140 -17.31 7.26 0.35
C ARG A 140 -16.85 7.50 -1.10
N TYR A 141 -16.87 6.44 -1.90
CA TYR A 141 -16.23 6.39 -3.23
C TYR A 141 -16.74 7.42 -4.23
N ALA A 142 -18.04 7.71 -4.24
CA ALA A 142 -18.62 8.72 -5.15
C ALA A 142 -18.12 10.14 -4.82
N GLU A 143 -17.95 10.45 -3.53
CA GLU A 143 -17.44 11.74 -3.11
C GLU A 143 -15.91 11.84 -3.29
N ALA A 144 -15.20 10.72 -3.14
CA ALA A 144 -13.78 10.66 -3.46
C ALA A 144 -13.54 10.93 -4.95
N GLU A 145 -14.35 10.33 -5.83
CA GLU A 145 -14.32 10.58 -7.27
C GLU A 145 -14.54 12.06 -7.60
N ALA A 146 -15.61 12.66 -7.05
CA ALA A 146 -15.89 14.08 -7.28
C ALA A 146 -14.71 14.97 -6.81
N ALA A 147 -14.06 14.65 -5.70
CA ALA A 147 -12.89 15.38 -5.23
C ALA A 147 -11.70 15.23 -6.20
N TYR A 148 -11.43 14.02 -6.69
CA TYR A 148 -10.35 13.79 -7.68
C TYR A 148 -10.64 14.45 -9.03
N ASP A 149 -11.90 14.45 -9.47
CA ASP A 149 -12.30 15.15 -10.70
C ASP A 149 -12.04 16.65 -10.59
N HIS A 150 -12.38 17.27 -9.46
CA HIS A 150 -12.05 18.68 -9.20
C HIS A 150 -10.53 18.91 -9.19
N MET A 151 -9.76 18.01 -8.55
CA MET A 151 -8.30 18.10 -8.57
C MET A 151 -7.74 18.08 -10.00
N VAL A 152 -8.24 17.18 -10.86
CA VAL A 152 -7.80 17.08 -12.28
C VAL A 152 -8.21 18.31 -13.08
N GLN A 153 -9.39 18.86 -12.83
CA GLN A 153 -9.86 20.10 -13.49
C GLN A 153 -8.95 21.30 -13.14
N LEU A 154 -8.49 21.38 -11.90
CA LEU A 154 -7.59 22.43 -11.46
C LEU A 154 -6.17 22.22 -12.00
N GLU A 155 -5.66 20.98 -11.94
CA GLU A 155 -4.32 20.66 -12.40
C GLU A 155 -4.22 19.21 -12.88
N GLN A 156 -3.87 19.05 -14.16
CA GLN A 156 -3.48 17.75 -14.73
C GLN A 156 -2.02 17.47 -14.38
N SER A 157 -1.81 16.67 -13.35
CA SER A 157 -0.48 16.40 -12.80
C SER A 157 -0.25 14.89 -12.57
N LEU A 158 0.99 14.56 -12.20
CA LEU A 158 1.34 13.22 -11.75
C LEU A 158 0.41 12.77 -10.60
N TYR A 159 0.18 13.65 -9.63
CA TYR A 159 -0.56 13.29 -8.42
C TYR A 159 -2.07 13.16 -8.67
N SER A 160 -2.65 13.98 -9.56
CA SER A 160 -4.08 13.91 -9.88
C SER A 160 -4.43 12.63 -10.65
N TYR A 161 -3.64 12.28 -11.67
CA TYR A 161 -3.88 11.05 -12.43
C TYR A 161 -3.55 9.78 -11.65
N SER A 162 -2.55 9.78 -10.77
CA SER A 162 -2.27 8.61 -9.92
C SER A 162 -3.44 8.32 -8.96
N ARG A 163 -4.14 9.34 -8.46
CA ARG A 163 -5.32 9.16 -7.61
C ARG A 163 -6.52 8.62 -8.38
N LEU A 164 -6.78 9.15 -9.58
CA LEU A 164 -7.80 8.60 -10.46
C LEU A 164 -7.52 7.14 -10.81
N ALA A 165 -6.27 6.81 -11.09
CA ALA A 165 -5.87 5.43 -11.36
C ALA A 165 -6.18 4.51 -10.17
N GLY A 166 -5.85 4.91 -8.94
CA GLY A 166 -6.17 4.13 -7.74
C GLY A 166 -7.67 3.88 -7.57
N LEU A 167 -8.51 4.90 -7.85
CA LEU A 167 -9.96 4.74 -7.81
C LEU A 167 -10.48 3.80 -8.91
N LYS A 168 -9.94 3.91 -10.14
CA LYS A 168 -10.29 3.00 -11.25
C LYS A 168 -9.89 1.56 -10.95
N SER A 169 -8.68 1.34 -10.41
CA SER A 169 -8.22 0.04 -9.95
C SER A 169 -9.18 -0.56 -8.91
N THR A 170 -9.55 0.23 -7.90
CA THR A 170 -10.51 -0.17 -6.87
C THR A 170 -11.89 -0.56 -7.46
N ARG A 171 -12.28 0.00 -8.59
CA ARG A 171 -13.51 -0.34 -9.34
C ARG A 171 -13.31 -1.42 -10.40
N GLY A 172 -12.16 -2.06 -10.46
CA GLY A 172 -11.86 -3.13 -11.42
C GLY A 172 -11.59 -2.68 -12.85
N ASP A 173 -11.42 -1.37 -13.09
CA ASP A 173 -10.99 -0.80 -14.37
C ASP A 173 -9.45 -0.72 -14.43
N SER A 174 -8.80 -1.88 -14.48
CA SER A 174 -7.33 -1.95 -14.56
C SER A 174 -6.77 -1.30 -15.82
N ALA A 175 -7.50 -1.36 -16.94
CA ALA A 175 -7.05 -0.73 -18.18
C ALA A 175 -7.03 0.80 -18.08
N GLY A 176 -8.10 1.39 -17.51
CA GLY A 176 -8.17 2.81 -17.23
C GLY A 176 -7.15 3.26 -16.17
N ALA A 177 -6.90 2.45 -15.15
CA ALA A 177 -5.88 2.72 -14.15
C ALA A 177 -4.47 2.76 -14.76
N ILE A 178 -4.11 1.79 -15.60
CA ILE A 178 -2.84 1.75 -16.31
C ILE A 178 -2.68 3.00 -17.20
N ALA A 179 -3.70 3.35 -17.99
CA ALA A 179 -3.64 4.52 -18.87
C ALA A 179 -3.44 5.84 -18.09
N ASP A 180 -4.11 5.99 -16.95
CA ASP A 180 -3.93 7.16 -16.08
C ASP A 180 -2.54 7.19 -15.43
N LEU A 181 -1.99 6.04 -15.02
CA LEU A 181 -0.63 5.97 -14.47
C LEU A 181 0.44 6.26 -15.53
N GLU A 182 0.29 5.77 -16.76
CA GLU A 182 1.18 6.14 -17.86
C GLU A 182 1.17 7.65 -18.10
N ARG A 183 -0.03 8.27 -18.05
CA ARG A 183 -0.18 9.71 -18.15
C ARG A 183 0.44 10.44 -16.97
N ALA A 184 0.25 9.95 -15.75
CA ALA A 184 0.85 10.50 -14.54
C ALA A 184 2.38 10.54 -14.65
N VAL A 185 3.00 9.42 -15.05
CA VAL A 185 4.46 9.33 -15.25
C VAL A 185 4.94 10.32 -16.32
N ALA A 186 4.24 10.40 -17.46
CA ALA A 186 4.60 11.34 -18.53
C ALA A 186 4.54 12.80 -18.07
N LEU A 187 3.48 13.20 -17.38
CA LEU A 187 3.31 14.55 -16.81
C LEU A 187 4.37 14.85 -15.75
N GLY A 188 4.66 13.91 -14.86
CA GLY A 188 5.70 14.07 -13.84
C GLY A 188 7.08 14.31 -14.44
N LYS A 189 7.45 13.56 -15.47
CA LYS A 189 8.71 13.74 -16.22
C LYS A 189 8.76 15.08 -16.94
N ALA A 190 7.68 15.45 -17.65
CA ALA A 190 7.59 16.72 -18.37
C ALA A 190 7.69 17.93 -17.43
N ALA A 191 7.05 17.87 -16.28
CA ALA A 191 7.08 18.91 -15.25
C ALA A 191 8.35 18.90 -14.39
N LYS A 192 9.28 17.96 -14.62
CA LYS A 192 10.49 17.77 -13.80
C LYS A 192 10.18 17.64 -12.31
N GLN A 193 9.12 16.91 -11.99
CA GLN A 193 8.74 16.62 -10.60
C GLN A 193 9.90 15.90 -9.87
N PRO A 194 9.95 15.95 -8.53
CA PRO A 194 10.95 15.21 -7.77
C PRO A 194 11.00 13.73 -8.17
N SER A 195 12.21 13.19 -8.30
CA SER A 195 12.43 11.81 -8.75
C SER A 195 11.72 10.77 -7.90
N GLU A 196 11.54 11.01 -6.59
CA GLU A 196 10.76 10.15 -5.71
C GLU A 196 9.30 10.05 -6.14
N GLY A 197 8.67 11.18 -6.49
CA GLY A 197 7.27 11.19 -6.96
C GLY A 197 7.09 10.46 -8.28
N ILE A 198 8.03 10.63 -9.22
CA ILE A 198 8.00 9.91 -10.50
C ILE A 198 8.20 8.41 -10.26
N ALA A 199 9.17 8.02 -9.44
CA ALA A 199 9.43 6.62 -9.09
C ALA A 199 8.23 5.96 -8.40
N TRP A 200 7.50 6.71 -7.58
CA TRP A 200 6.26 6.25 -6.96
C TRP A 200 5.16 5.94 -8.00
N ALA A 201 4.97 6.80 -9.00
CA ALA A 201 4.00 6.54 -10.07
C ALA A 201 4.42 5.36 -10.96
N GLU A 202 5.72 5.25 -11.27
CA GLU A 202 6.29 4.11 -12.02
C GLU A 202 6.13 2.80 -11.24
N TRP A 203 6.31 2.81 -9.92
CA TRP A 203 6.06 1.66 -9.06
C TRP A 203 4.56 1.29 -9.04
N GLN A 204 3.65 2.25 -8.92
CA GLN A 204 2.19 1.99 -8.98
C GLN A 204 1.81 1.34 -10.33
N LEU A 205 2.35 1.84 -11.45
CA LEU A 205 2.14 1.24 -12.76
C LEU A 205 2.63 -0.21 -12.80
N GLY A 206 3.76 -0.50 -12.16
CA GLY A 206 4.27 -1.87 -11.99
C GLY A 206 3.34 -2.74 -11.16
N MET A 207 2.73 -2.21 -10.09
CA MET A 207 1.75 -2.92 -9.29
C MET A 207 0.48 -3.27 -10.08
N GLU A 208 -0.05 -2.34 -10.89
CA GLU A 208 -1.21 -2.61 -11.75
C GLU A 208 -0.91 -3.72 -12.76
N HIS A 209 0.26 -3.69 -13.42
CA HIS A 209 0.67 -4.77 -14.30
C HIS A 209 0.85 -6.10 -13.58
N PHE A 210 1.41 -6.09 -12.36
CA PHE A 210 1.52 -7.31 -11.55
C PHE A 210 0.13 -7.84 -11.16
N ALA A 211 -0.80 -6.98 -10.76
CA ALA A 211 -2.15 -7.35 -10.36
C ALA A 211 -2.91 -8.11 -11.45
N ILE A 212 -2.73 -7.71 -12.73
CA ILE A 212 -3.32 -8.40 -13.89
C ILE A 212 -2.45 -9.54 -14.46
N GLY A 213 -1.35 -9.91 -13.77
CA GLY A 213 -0.47 -11.01 -14.17
C GLY A 213 0.52 -10.69 -15.30
N ASP A 214 0.65 -9.43 -15.75
CA ASP A 214 1.65 -9.01 -16.76
C ASP A 214 3.02 -8.79 -16.09
N LEU A 215 3.67 -9.91 -15.77
CA LEU A 215 4.94 -9.90 -15.03
C LEU A 215 6.09 -9.19 -15.80
N LEU A 216 6.06 -9.21 -17.13
CA LEU A 216 7.11 -8.56 -17.93
C LEU A 216 7.02 -7.04 -17.86
N LYS A 217 5.82 -6.49 -17.99
CA LYS A 217 5.60 -5.05 -17.84
C LYS A 217 5.80 -4.60 -16.39
N ALA A 218 5.35 -5.39 -15.40
CA ALA A 218 5.62 -5.12 -14.01
C ALA A 218 7.12 -4.98 -13.73
N GLU A 219 7.93 -5.93 -14.22
CA GLU A 219 9.40 -5.86 -14.10
C GLU A 219 9.98 -4.59 -14.73
N SER A 220 9.53 -4.26 -15.93
CA SER A 220 9.98 -3.05 -16.64
C SER A 220 9.72 -1.79 -15.83
N CYS A 221 8.51 -1.66 -15.28
CA CYS A 221 8.10 -0.50 -14.46
C CYS A 221 8.89 -0.41 -13.15
N TYR A 222 9.08 -1.54 -12.43
CA TYR A 222 9.87 -1.56 -11.20
C TYR A 222 11.34 -1.20 -11.46
N ARG A 223 11.94 -1.72 -12.54
CA ARG A 223 13.30 -1.35 -12.96
C ARG A 223 13.41 0.14 -13.28
N GLN A 224 12.41 0.70 -13.98
CA GLN A 224 12.37 2.11 -14.30
C GLN A 224 12.25 2.96 -13.03
N SER A 225 11.40 2.58 -12.07
CA SER A 225 11.30 3.23 -10.77
C SER A 225 12.65 3.24 -10.02
N LEU A 226 13.39 2.12 -10.04
CA LEU A 226 14.72 2.03 -9.44
C LEU A 226 15.80 2.82 -10.22
N GLN A 227 15.64 3.03 -11.51
CA GLN A 227 16.50 3.93 -12.29
C GLN A 227 16.21 5.40 -12.00
N THR A 228 14.93 5.75 -11.83
CA THR A 228 14.48 7.12 -11.52
C THR A 228 14.87 7.53 -10.09
N TYR A 229 14.69 6.62 -9.12
CA TYR A 229 15.06 6.83 -7.73
C TYR A 229 15.74 5.56 -7.18
N PRO A 230 17.07 5.50 -7.17
CA PRO A 230 17.82 4.37 -6.67
C PRO A 230 17.46 4.05 -5.21
N ASN A 231 17.36 2.76 -4.89
CA ASN A 231 16.96 2.27 -3.56
C ASN A 231 15.53 2.64 -3.13
N TYR A 232 14.62 2.88 -4.08
CA TYR A 232 13.23 3.08 -3.73
C TYR A 232 12.63 1.79 -3.14
N TYR A 233 12.43 1.79 -1.83
CA TYR A 233 12.06 0.58 -1.06
C TYR A 233 10.82 -0.14 -1.59
N ARG A 234 9.82 0.62 -2.09
CA ARG A 234 8.59 0.05 -2.68
C ARG A 234 8.87 -0.71 -3.97
N ALA A 235 9.72 -0.17 -4.84
CA ALA A 235 10.09 -0.84 -6.09
C ALA A 235 11.00 -2.05 -5.83
N LEU A 236 11.86 -2.01 -4.80
CA LEU A 236 12.61 -3.18 -4.34
C LEU A 236 11.66 -4.29 -3.87
N ALA A 237 10.65 -3.95 -3.07
CA ALA A 237 9.64 -4.92 -2.62
C ALA A 237 8.81 -5.45 -3.81
N GLY A 238 8.45 -4.61 -4.78
CA GLY A 238 7.80 -5.03 -6.03
C GLY A 238 8.64 -6.02 -6.83
N MET A 239 9.96 -5.76 -6.95
CA MET A 239 10.90 -6.72 -7.57
C MET A 239 10.97 -8.03 -6.78
N ALA A 240 10.96 -7.97 -5.44
CA ALA A 240 10.96 -9.16 -4.60
C ALA A 240 9.68 -10.00 -4.81
N GLN A 241 8.52 -9.37 -4.85
CA GLN A 241 7.24 -10.02 -5.14
C GLN A 241 7.25 -10.68 -6.52
N LEU A 242 7.76 -9.97 -7.53
CA LEU A 242 7.91 -10.49 -8.89
C LEU A 242 8.83 -11.71 -8.93
N ARG A 243 10.00 -11.68 -8.27
CA ARG A 243 10.91 -12.82 -8.19
C ARG A 243 10.31 -14.00 -7.44
N THR A 244 9.48 -13.73 -6.41
CA THR A 244 8.69 -14.75 -5.71
C THR A 244 7.72 -15.44 -6.66
N ALA A 245 6.99 -14.67 -7.48
CA ALA A 245 6.07 -15.17 -8.51
C ALA A 245 6.79 -16.03 -9.55
N GLN A 246 8.02 -15.69 -9.89
CA GLN A 246 8.90 -16.45 -10.80
C GLN A 246 9.62 -17.61 -10.11
N LYS A 247 9.41 -17.85 -8.82
CA LYS A 247 10.08 -18.85 -7.99
C LYS A 247 11.62 -18.67 -7.88
N SER A 248 12.12 -17.49 -8.18
CA SER A 248 13.52 -17.07 -7.99
C SER A 248 13.73 -16.60 -6.56
N TYR A 249 13.63 -17.52 -5.60
CA TYR A 249 13.55 -17.19 -4.18
C TYR A 249 14.80 -16.50 -3.63
N ASP A 250 16.01 -16.84 -4.07
CA ASP A 250 17.23 -16.19 -3.57
C ASP A 250 17.30 -14.72 -4.02
N GLU A 251 16.88 -14.41 -5.26
CA GLU A 251 16.77 -13.02 -5.69
C GLU A 251 15.66 -12.27 -4.94
N ALA A 252 14.52 -12.92 -4.68
CA ALA A 252 13.44 -12.34 -3.90
C ALA A 252 13.89 -11.96 -2.48
N ILE A 253 14.64 -12.85 -1.82
CA ILE A 253 15.24 -12.63 -0.50
C ILE A 253 16.15 -11.39 -0.52
N ASP A 254 17.06 -11.30 -1.49
CA ASP A 254 17.98 -10.15 -1.63
C ASP A 254 17.22 -8.83 -1.78
N PHE A 255 16.18 -8.79 -2.61
CA PHE A 255 15.36 -7.60 -2.80
C PHE A 255 14.56 -7.23 -1.55
N TYR A 256 13.92 -8.18 -0.87
CA TYR A 256 13.19 -7.89 0.38
C TYR A 256 14.13 -7.42 1.48
N GLN A 257 15.31 -8.03 1.65
CA GLN A 257 16.30 -7.57 2.62
C GLN A 257 16.73 -6.12 2.37
N LYS A 258 16.94 -5.74 1.10
CA LYS A 258 17.25 -4.36 0.72
C LYS A 258 16.11 -3.40 1.04
N ALA A 259 14.87 -3.80 0.75
CA ALA A 259 13.69 -2.97 1.06
C ALA A 259 13.53 -2.75 2.58
N ILE A 260 13.62 -3.82 3.36
CA ILE A 260 13.50 -3.80 4.84
C ILE A 260 14.63 -3.00 5.49
N ALA A 261 15.85 -3.07 4.94
CA ALA A 261 16.98 -2.28 5.44
C ALA A 261 16.77 -0.77 5.29
N ILE A 262 15.96 -0.35 4.31
CA ILE A 262 15.61 1.07 4.09
C ILE A 262 14.42 1.45 4.96
N LEU A 263 13.33 0.68 4.86
CA LEU A 263 12.12 0.88 5.65
C LEU A 263 11.49 -0.47 6.00
N PRO A 264 11.52 -0.90 7.27
CA PRO A 264 10.96 -2.17 7.70
C PRO A 264 9.43 -2.10 7.75
N MET A 265 8.79 -2.51 6.64
CA MET A 265 7.34 -2.65 6.57
C MET A 265 6.91 -4.06 7.00
N PRO A 266 5.77 -4.20 7.72
CA PRO A 266 5.33 -5.50 8.23
C PRO A 266 5.01 -6.51 7.12
N ASP A 267 4.43 -6.07 6.01
CA ASP A 267 4.13 -6.90 4.84
C ASP A 267 5.40 -7.43 4.15
N TYR A 268 6.48 -6.63 4.09
CA TYR A 268 7.75 -7.09 3.54
C TYR A 268 8.41 -8.13 4.45
N ALA A 269 8.35 -7.92 5.75
CA ALA A 269 8.88 -8.88 6.72
C ALA A 269 8.08 -10.20 6.68
N ALA A 270 6.75 -10.14 6.62
CA ALA A 270 5.90 -11.32 6.48
C ALA A 270 6.24 -12.10 5.19
N ALA A 271 6.27 -11.42 4.04
CA ALA A 271 6.59 -12.05 2.76
C ALA A 271 8.01 -12.67 2.73
N LEU A 272 9.01 -12.01 3.33
CA LEU A 272 10.34 -12.56 3.47
C LEU A 272 10.35 -13.81 4.37
N GLY A 273 9.60 -13.76 5.48
CA GLY A 273 9.40 -14.90 6.37
C GLY A 273 8.80 -16.11 5.63
N ASP A 274 7.79 -15.87 4.80
CA ASP A 274 7.14 -16.91 3.99
C ASP A 274 8.10 -17.56 3.00
N ILE A 275 8.95 -16.77 2.36
CA ILE A 275 9.97 -17.31 1.44
C ILE A 275 10.99 -18.14 2.22
N TYR A 276 11.43 -17.70 3.39
CA TYR A 276 12.33 -18.46 4.23
C TYR A 276 11.69 -19.79 4.67
N ALA A 277 10.44 -19.80 5.15
CA ALA A 277 9.71 -20.99 5.51
C ALA A 277 9.59 -21.94 4.31
N LYS A 278 9.20 -21.41 3.13
CA LYS A 278 9.07 -22.19 1.90
C LYS A 278 10.39 -22.82 1.42
N THR A 279 11.52 -22.23 1.75
CA THR A 279 12.87 -22.70 1.39
C THR A 279 13.58 -23.46 2.52
N GLY A 280 12.87 -23.83 3.60
CA GLY A 280 13.38 -24.61 4.73
C GLY A 280 14.33 -23.83 5.66
N ARG A 281 14.27 -22.51 5.62
CA ARG A 281 15.10 -21.59 6.46
C ARG A 281 14.28 -21.13 7.68
N ASP A 282 13.84 -22.08 8.51
CA ASP A 282 12.85 -21.86 9.57
C ASP A 282 13.25 -20.84 10.63
N GLU A 283 14.54 -20.80 11.01
CA GLU A 283 15.04 -19.82 11.98
C GLU A 283 14.93 -18.39 11.44
N GLN A 284 15.28 -18.19 10.18
CA GLN A 284 15.18 -16.88 9.52
C GLN A 284 13.70 -16.49 9.35
N ALA A 285 12.81 -17.43 9.05
CA ALA A 285 11.38 -17.20 9.01
C ALA A 285 10.85 -16.69 10.36
N ARG A 286 11.18 -17.37 11.47
CA ARG A 286 10.78 -16.95 12.83
C ARG A 286 11.28 -15.54 13.17
N GLN A 287 12.48 -15.16 12.76
CA GLN A 287 13.03 -13.82 12.99
C GLN A 287 12.21 -12.76 12.25
N GLN A 288 11.81 -13.03 11.01
CA GLN A 288 10.99 -12.11 10.23
C GLN A 288 9.56 -11.98 10.80
N TYR A 289 8.94 -13.08 11.21
CA TYR A 289 7.63 -13.05 11.86
C TYR A 289 7.66 -12.30 13.20
N ALA A 290 8.75 -12.44 13.98
CA ALA A 290 8.96 -11.64 15.19
C ALA A 290 9.09 -10.13 14.88
N LEU A 291 9.69 -9.77 13.75
CA LEU A 291 9.78 -8.38 13.29
C LEU A 291 8.39 -7.82 12.96
N VAL A 292 7.51 -8.58 12.30
CA VAL A 292 6.11 -8.17 12.05
C VAL A 292 5.40 -7.80 13.35
N GLU A 293 5.48 -8.68 14.36
CA GLU A 293 4.86 -8.42 15.66
C GLU A 293 5.50 -7.23 16.40
N TYR A 294 6.81 -7.05 16.27
CA TYR A 294 7.51 -5.92 16.85
C TYR A 294 7.04 -4.58 16.25
N ILE A 295 6.92 -4.52 14.92
CA ILE A 295 6.40 -3.32 14.23
C ILE A 295 4.96 -3.04 14.67
N GLY A 296 4.10 -4.06 14.77
CA GLY A 296 2.73 -3.91 15.26
C GLY A 296 2.67 -3.30 16.67
N ARG A 297 3.54 -3.72 17.58
CA ARG A 297 3.65 -3.12 18.93
C ARG A 297 4.13 -1.68 18.89
N LEU A 298 5.07 -1.33 18.02
CA LEU A 298 5.54 0.06 17.85
C LEU A 298 4.42 0.97 17.34
N ASN A 299 3.60 0.48 16.40
CA ASN A 299 2.45 1.22 15.89
C ASN A 299 1.45 1.52 17.01
N GLU A 300 1.16 0.55 17.88
CA GLU A 300 0.28 0.74 19.01
C GLU A 300 0.80 1.78 20.00
N ILE A 301 2.09 1.71 20.37
CA ILE A 301 2.75 2.68 21.26
C ILE A 301 2.69 4.09 20.67
N ASN A 302 2.89 4.24 19.38
CA ASN A 302 2.88 5.52 18.68
C ASN A 302 1.46 6.00 18.32
N LYS A 303 0.41 5.27 18.74
CA LYS A 303 -1.00 5.56 18.43
C LYS A 303 -1.28 5.65 16.92
N VAL A 304 -0.50 4.91 16.13
CA VAL A 304 -0.79 4.74 14.71
C VAL A 304 -1.93 3.75 14.60
N LEU A 305 -3.05 4.17 14.03
CA LEU A 305 -4.26 3.35 13.86
C LEU A 305 -4.12 2.31 12.72
N TYR A 306 -2.91 1.79 12.52
CA TYR A 306 -2.60 0.94 11.38
C TYR A 306 -1.98 -0.38 11.84
N ASN A 307 -2.82 -1.42 11.86
CA ASN A 307 -2.39 -2.77 12.14
C ASN A 307 -3.02 -3.80 11.17
N ARG A 308 -3.43 -3.33 9.98
CA ARG A 308 -4.04 -4.17 8.92
C ARG A 308 -3.12 -5.33 8.55
N GLU A 309 -1.85 -5.06 8.30
CA GLU A 309 -0.88 -6.08 7.93
C GLU A 309 -0.64 -7.09 9.04
N LEU A 310 -0.67 -6.67 10.30
CA LEU A 310 -0.57 -7.59 11.44
C LEU A 310 -1.81 -8.51 11.53
N ALA A 311 -3.00 -7.97 11.26
CA ALA A 311 -4.22 -8.76 11.26
C ALA A 311 -4.28 -9.76 10.09
N TYR A 312 -3.83 -9.36 8.89
CA TYR A 312 -3.64 -10.32 7.78
C TYR A 312 -2.58 -11.36 8.12
N PHE A 313 -1.44 -10.95 8.67
CA PHE A 313 -0.37 -11.87 9.07
C PHE A 313 -0.87 -12.93 10.04
N TYR A 314 -1.65 -12.56 11.07
CA TYR A 314 -2.21 -13.53 12.00
C TYR A 314 -3.19 -14.50 11.31
N ALA A 315 -4.04 -13.99 10.44
CA ALA A 315 -5.01 -14.81 9.71
C ALA A 315 -4.32 -15.75 8.69
N ASP A 316 -3.36 -15.24 7.92
CA ASP A 316 -2.65 -15.99 6.88
C ASP A 316 -1.81 -17.14 7.46
N HIS A 317 -1.34 -17.00 8.70
CA HIS A 317 -0.47 -17.98 9.38
C HIS A 317 -1.17 -18.79 10.50
N ASP A 318 -2.48 -18.66 10.65
CA ASP A 318 -3.25 -19.31 11.73
C ASP A 318 -2.70 -19.00 13.14
N LEU A 319 -2.19 -17.77 13.33
CA LEU A 319 -1.61 -17.30 14.59
C LEU A 319 -2.55 -16.31 15.28
N LYS A 320 -2.69 -16.41 16.60
CA LYS A 320 -3.41 -15.41 17.44
C LYS A 320 -4.73 -14.94 16.80
N LEU A 321 -5.51 -15.88 16.24
CA LEU A 321 -6.69 -15.60 15.43
C LEU A 321 -7.69 -14.64 16.10
N ASN A 322 -7.89 -14.76 17.41
CA ASN A 322 -8.76 -13.84 18.15
C ASN A 322 -8.22 -12.40 18.10
N VAL A 323 -6.90 -12.22 18.26
CA VAL A 323 -6.26 -10.89 18.20
C VAL A 323 -6.38 -10.31 16.78
N GLY A 324 -6.14 -11.14 15.77
CA GLY A 324 -6.35 -10.75 14.36
C GLY A 324 -7.77 -10.25 14.11
N LEU A 325 -8.77 -10.97 14.60
CA LEU A 325 -10.18 -10.58 14.47
C LEU A 325 -10.49 -9.27 15.22
N GLU A 326 -9.98 -9.08 16.43
CA GLU A 326 -10.14 -7.81 17.17
C GLU A 326 -9.54 -6.63 16.40
N LEU A 327 -8.35 -6.80 15.82
CA LEU A 327 -7.71 -5.78 14.99
C LEU A 327 -8.55 -5.46 13.75
N ALA A 328 -9.06 -6.48 13.04
CA ALA A 328 -9.90 -6.32 11.86
C ALA A 328 -11.24 -5.64 12.19
N GLN A 329 -11.85 -5.94 13.33
CA GLN A 329 -13.07 -5.27 13.78
C GLN A 329 -12.83 -3.80 14.12
N ARG A 330 -11.74 -3.50 14.85
CA ARG A 330 -11.35 -2.13 15.20
C ARG A 330 -11.02 -1.30 13.97
N GLU A 331 -10.53 -1.90 12.88
CA GLU A 331 -10.24 -1.17 11.65
C GLU A 331 -11.49 -0.49 11.09
N LEU A 332 -12.67 -1.10 11.20
CA LEU A 332 -13.92 -0.51 10.73
C LEU A 332 -14.37 0.75 11.50
N ASP A 333 -13.77 1.05 12.65
CA ASP A 333 -14.06 2.28 13.40
C ASP A 333 -13.54 3.52 12.67
N TYR A 334 -12.46 3.39 11.90
CA TYR A 334 -11.80 4.49 11.22
C TYR A 334 -11.63 4.30 9.71
N ARG A 335 -11.71 3.07 9.20
CA ARG A 335 -11.59 2.73 7.79
C ARG A 335 -12.72 1.79 7.37
N ARG A 336 -13.36 2.07 6.23
CA ARG A 336 -14.50 1.29 5.71
C ARG A 336 -14.38 1.06 4.21
N ASP A 337 -13.16 0.96 3.72
CA ASP A 337 -12.88 0.60 2.34
C ASP A 337 -13.13 -0.91 2.11
N ILE A 338 -13.13 -1.31 0.84
CA ILE A 338 -13.33 -2.72 0.48
C ILE A 338 -12.30 -3.65 1.11
N TYR A 339 -11.07 -3.19 1.31
CA TYR A 339 -10.00 -3.98 1.92
C TYR A 339 -10.13 -4.11 3.45
N ALA A 340 -10.77 -3.16 4.12
CA ALA A 340 -11.13 -3.31 5.53
C ALA A 340 -12.21 -4.40 5.72
N TYR A 341 -13.16 -4.48 4.78
CA TYR A 341 -14.15 -5.55 4.78
C TYR A 341 -13.56 -6.91 4.37
N ASP A 342 -12.59 -6.95 3.45
CA ASP A 342 -11.85 -8.17 3.12
C ASP A 342 -11.04 -8.68 4.33
N LEU A 343 -10.34 -7.78 5.02
CA LEU A 343 -9.62 -8.11 6.25
C LEU A 343 -10.54 -8.72 7.31
N LEU A 344 -11.70 -8.09 7.53
CA LEU A 344 -12.69 -8.60 8.46
C LEU A 344 -13.22 -9.97 8.00
N ALA A 345 -13.57 -10.12 6.73
CA ALA A 345 -14.07 -11.37 6.18
C ALA A 345 -13.09 -12.51 6.35
N TRP A 346 -11.80 -12.28 6.04
CA TRP A 346 -10.75 -13.27 6.17
C TRP A 346 -10.51 -13.68 7.63
N ASN A 347 -10.47 -12.71 8.56
CA ASN A 347 -10.33 -13.01 9.98
C ASN A 347 -11.57 -13.71 10.57
N LEU A 348 -12.78 -13.36 10.15
CA LEU A 348 -14.00 -14.08 10.53
C LEU A 348 -13.99 -15.53 10.03
N TYR A 349 -13.59 -15.74 8.77
CA TYR A 349 -13.44 -17.07 8.17
C TYR A 349 -12.47 -17.93 8.98
N LYS A 350 -11.28 -17.40 9.30
CA LYS A 350 -10.26 -18.11 10.09
C LYS A 350 -10.71 -18.41 11.53
N ASN A 351 -11.64 -17.66 12.06
CA ASN A 351 -12.28 -17.90 13.36
C ASN A 351 -13.57 -18.77 13.26
N GLY A 352 -13.90 -19.34 12.09
CA GLY A 352 -15.06 -20.21 11.89
C GLY A 352 -16.41 -19.49 11.87
N ARG A 353 -16.45 -18.15 11.82
CA ARG A 353 -17.67 -17.32 11.79
C ARG A 353 -18.12 -17.11 10.33
N LEU A 354 -18.53 -18.22 9.68
CA LEU A 354 -18.68 -18.27 8.21
C LEU A 354 -19.79 -17.36 7.67
N ASP A 355 -20.95 -17.25 8.32
CA ASP A 355 -22.04 -16.38 7.84
C ASP A 355 -21.68 -14.91 7.92
N GLU A 356 -20.96 -14.51 8.96
CA GLU A 356 -20.46 -13.15 9.09
C GLU A 356 -19.33 -12.86 8.10
N ALA A 357 -18.44 -13.86 7.87
CA ALA A 357 -17.42 -13.77 6.82
C ALA A 357 -18.03 -13.56 5.43
N ARG A 358 -19.13 -14.29 5.12
CA ARG A 358 -19.87 -14.08 3.88
C ARG A 358 -20.40 -12.65 3.76
N THR A 359 -21.04 -12.13 4.79
CA THR A 359 -21.56 -10.76 4.77
C THR A 359 -20.46 -9.73 4.55
N ALA A 360 -19.32 -9.90 5.21
CA ALA A 360 -18.19 -8.99 5.06
C ALA A 360 -17.53 -9.09 3.67
N ILE A 361 -17.38 -10.30 3.10
CA ILE A 361 -16.77 -10.45 1.77
C ILE A 361 -17.68 -9.90 0.65
N GLU A 362 -19.01 -10.00 0.81
CA GLU A 362 -19.97 -9.39 -0.12
C GLU A 362 -19.84 -7.86 -0.15
N GLU A 363 -19.57 -7.23 1.00
CA GLU A 363 -19.24 -5.80 1.07
C GLU A 363 -17.91 -5.48 0.39
N ALA A 364 -16.89 -6.31 0.56
CA ALA A 364 -15.59 -6.14 -0.09
C ALA A 364 -15.68 -6.24 -1.62
N LEU A 365 -16.58 -7.07 -2.14
CA LEU A 365 -16.77 -7.30 -3.58
C LEU A 365 -17.67 -6.28 -4.28
N LYS A 366 -18.35 -5.40 -3.55
CA LYS A 366 -19.46 -4.56 -4.10
C LYS A 366 -19.05 -3.59 -5.21
N LEU A 367 -17.79 -3.24 -5.32
CA LEU A 367 -17.29 -2.34 -6.38
C LEU A 367 -16.85 -3.06 -7.65
N GLY A 368 -16.86 -4.37 -7.67
CA GLY A 368 -16.37 -5.15 -8.82
C GLY A 368 -14.85 -5.13 -8.98
N THR A 369 -14.14 -4.87 -7.89
CA THR A 369 -12.67 -4.86 -7.84
C THR A 369 -12.09 -6.18 -8.34
N LYS A 370 -11.11 -6.11 -9.25
CA LYS A 370 -10.42 -7.28 -9.79
C LYS A 370 -9.13 -7.53 -9.02
N ASP A 371 -9.26 -8.10 -7.83
CA ASP A 371 -8.14 -8.45 -6.97
C ASP A 371 -8.11 -9.96 -6.73
N ALA A 372 -7.01 -10.60 -7.12
CA ALA A 372 -6.88 -12.06 -7.03
C ALA A 372 -6.89 -12.59 -5.59
N LYS A 373 -6.34 -11.83 -4.62
CA LYS A 373 -6.36 -12.22 -3.19
C LYS A 373 -7.77 -12.11 -2.63
N LEU A 374 -8.49 -11.04 -2.97
CA LEU A 374 -9.90 -10.84 -2.59
C LEU A 374 -10.78 -11.97 -3.14
N PHE A 375 -10.61 -12.32 -4.42
CA PHE A 375 -11.32 -13.46 -5.02
C PHE A 375 -10.97 -14.78 -4.35
N PHE A 376 -9.69 -14.99 -3.98
CA PHE A 376 -9.28 -16.17 -3.24
C PHE A 376 -9.99 -16.26 -1.88
N HIS A 377 -10.01 -15.18 -1.10
CA HIS A 377 -10.70 -15.14 0.19
C HIS A 377 -12.20 -15.46 0.02
N ALA A 378 -12.87 -14.87 -0.99
CA ALA A 378 -14.25 -15.18 -1.32
C ALA A 378 -14.44 -16.67 -1.64
N GLY A 379 -13.60 -17.23 -2.50
CA GLY A 379 -13.63 -18.64 -2.87
C GLY A 379 -13.49 -19.58 -1.68
N MET A 380 -12.58 -19.29 -0.75
CA MET A 380 -12.38 -20.06 0.48
C MET A 380 -13.60 -20.01 1.41
N ILE A 381 -14.17 -18.81 1.60
CA ILE A 381 -15.37 -18.60 2.41
C ILE A 381 -16.55 -19.38 1.84
N TYR A 382 -16.81 -19.25 0.52
CA TYR A 382 -17.92 -19.98 -0.13
C TYR A 382 -17.68 -21.49 -0.17
N SER A 383 -16.43 -21.94 -0.27
CA SER A 383 -16.09 -23.38 -0.18
C SER A 383 -16.46 -23.95 1.19
N SER A 384 -16.19 -23.22 2.27
CA SER A 384 -16.52 -23.67 3.64
C SER A 384 -18.01 -23.57 3.98
N LEU A 385 -18.78 -22.79 3.21
CA LEU A 385 -20.23 -22.72 3.26
C LEU A 385 -20.94 -23.76 2.39
N ASP A 386 -20.18 -24.70 1.78
CA ASP A 386 -20.65 -25.70 0.77
C ASP A 386 -21.35 -25.06 -0.46
N ALA A 387 -21.07 -23.79 -0.74
CA ALA A 387 -21.57 -23.05 -1.90
C ALA A 387 -20.64 -23.28 -3.12
N LYS A 388 -20.55 -24.55 -3.58
CA LYS A 388 -19.56 -25.03 -4.56
C LYS A 388 -19.47 -24.19 -5.83
N ALA A 389 -20.60 -23.80 -6.41
CA ALA A 389 -20.61 -23.00 -7.64
C ALA A 389 -19.91 -21.64 -7.47
N LYS A 390 -20.21 -20.92 -6.38
CA LYS A 390 -19.57 -19.64 -6.06
C LYS A 390 -18.09 -19.83 -5.69
N ALA A 391 -17.77 -20.90 -4.96
CA ALA A 391 -16.37 -21.22 -4.63
C ALA A 391 -15.54 -21.42 -5.91
N THR A 392 -16.03 -22.24 -6.84
CA THR A 392 -15.37 -22.47 -8.13
C THR A 392 -15.24 -21.19 -8.95
N GLU A 393 -16.30 -20.37 -9.01
CA GLU A 393 -16.30 -19.09 -9.70
C GLU A 393 -15.19 -18.18 -9.17
N PHE A 394 -15.14 -17.92 -7.86
CA PHE A 394 -14.19 -16.99 -7.27
C PHE A 394 -12.74 -17.52 -7.30
N LEU A 395 -12.51 -18.82 -7.07
CA LEU A 395 -11.16 -19.39 -7.19
C LEU A 395 -10.66 -19.35 -8.65
N SER A 396 -11.56 -19.55 -9.63
CA SER A 396 -11.21 -19.40 -11.05
C SER A 396 -10.92 -17.94 -11.41
N LEU A 397 -11.69 -16.99 -10.88
CA LEU A 397 -11.42 -15.56 -11.02
C LEU A 397 -10.07 -15.18 -10.42
N ALA A 398 -9.72 -15.70 -9.25
CA ALA A 398 -8.42 -15.43 -8.62
C ALA A 398 -7.25 -15.85 -9.54
N LEU A 399 -7.29 -17.09 -10.05
CA LEU A 399 -6.21 -17.61 -10.92
C LEU A 399 -6.20 -16.99 -12.32
N SER A 400 -7.36 -16.62 -12.87
CA SER A 400 -7.45 -15.95 -14.17
C SER A 400 -7.01 -14.47 -14.09
N THR A 401 -7.23 -13.79 -12.96
CA THR A 401 -6.77 -12.42 -12.73
C THR A 401 -5.24 -12.38 -12.60
N ASN A 402 -4.68 -13.20 -11.72
CA ASN A 402 -3.23 -13.35 -11.59
C ASN A 402 -2.90 -14.73 -11.01
N ARG A 403 -2.40 -15.62 -11.84
CA ARG A 403 -2.02 -16.99 -11.39
C ARG A 403 -0.91 -17.00 -10.33
N ASN A 404 -0.15 -15.92 -10.20
CA ASN A 404 0.99 -15.81 -9.31
C ASN A 404 0.77 -14.78 -8.19
N PHE A 405 -0.48 -14.49 -7.83
CA PHE A 405 -0.81 -13.45 -6.86
C PHE A 405 -0.24 -13.73 -5.46
N HIS A 406 -0.08 -14.99 -5.08
CA HIS A 406 0.49 -15.39 -3.79
C HIS A 406 1.14 -16.78 -3.87
N PRO A 407 2.34 -16.99 -3.27
CA PRO A 407 3.10 -18.26 -3.44
C PRO A 407 2.43 -19.49 -2.84
N VAL A 408 1.54 -19.34 -1.86
CA VAL A 408 0.79 -20.41 -1.20
C VAL A 408 -0.65 -20.43 -1.72
N PHE A 409 -1.36 -19.35 -1.70
CA PHE A 409 -2.79 -19.27 -2.01
C PHE A 409 -3.12 -19.63 -3.46
N SER A 410 -2.24 -19.30 -4.40
CA SER A 410 -2.41 -19.70 -5.80
C SER A 410 -2.39 -21.21 -5.96
N ALA A 411 -1.51 -21.92 -5.26
CA ALA A 411 -1.45 -23.38 -5.29
C ALA A 411 -2.71 -23.99 -4.64
N THR A 412 -3.12 -23.49 -3.48
CA THR A 412 -4.34 -23.92 -2.78
C THR A 412 -5.59 -23.75 -3.66
N ALA A 413 -5.71 -22.62 -4.36
CA ALA A 413 -6.83 -22.40 -5.29
C ALA A 413 -6.86 -23.42 -6.41
N GLY A 414 -5.69 -23.72 -7.01
CA GLY A 414 -5.56 -24.74 -8.07
C GLY A 414 -5.96 -26.14 -7.60
N GLU A 415 -5.46 -26.59 -6.44
CA GLU A 415 -5.77 -27.89 -5.87
C GLU A 415 -7.27 -28.07 -5.57
N ILE A 416 -7.96 -27.02 -5.09
CA ILE A 416 -9.40 -27.07 -4.81
C ILE A 416 -10.18 -27.19 -6.12
N LEU A 417 -9.82 -26.44 -7.15
CA LEU A 417 -10.48 -26.52 -8.46
C LEU A 417 -10.32 -27.89 -9.11
N GLU A 418 -9.11 -28.45 -9.11
CA GLU A 418 -8.83 -29.80 -9.64
C GLU A 418 -9.66 -30.86 -8.93
N ARG A 419 -9.77 -30.82 -7.60
CA ARG A 419 -10.61 -31.75 -6.83
C ARG A 419 -12.09 -31.62 -7.17
N SER A 420 -12.57 -30.41 -7.43
CA SER A 420 -13.96 -30.13 -7.80
C SER A 420 -14.30 -30.71 -9.17
N GLU A 421 -13.41 -30.57 -10.15
CA GLU A 421 -13.58 -31.16 -11.50
C GLU A 421 -13.64 -32.70 -11.45
N HIS A 422 -12.71 -33.34 -10.73
CA HIS A 422 -12.70 -34.79 -10.58
C HIS A 422 -13.94 -35.38 -9.88
N SER A 423 -14.57 -34.58 -8.99
CA SER A 423 -15.79 -34.99 -8.31
C SER A 423 -17.02 -34.94 -9.25
N ILE A 424 -17.05 -34.00 -10.18
CA ILE A 424 -18.13 -33.88 -11.19
C ILE A 424 -18.02 -35.01 -12.22
N ASP A 425 -16.80 -35.30 -12.68
CA ASP A 425 -16.57 -36.39 -13.64
C ASP A 425 -17.00 -37.77 -13.09
N ARG A 426 -16.69 -38.08 -11.83
CA ARG A 426 -17.14 -39.32 -11.17
C ARG A 426 -18.65 -39.39 -11.06
N ALA A 427 -19.32 -38.33 -10.68
CA ALA A 427 -20.79 -38.30 -10.60
C ALA A 427 -21.47 -38.40 -11.98
N GLY A 428 -20.80 -37.92 -13.03
CA GLY A 428 -21.24 -38.06 -14.41
C GLY A 428 -21.14 -39.52 -14.94
N VAL A 429 -20.04 -40.17 -14.60
CA VAL A 429 -19.82 -41.59 -14.98
C VAL A 429 -20.79 -42.54 -14.24
N GLU A 430 -21.06 -42.31 -12.96
CA GLU A 430 -22.01 -43.11 -12.18
C GLU A 430 -23.46 -43.00 -12.69
N ARG A 431 -23.85 -41.81 -13.18
CA ARG A 431 -25.21 -41.61 -13.78
C ARG A 431 -25.36 -42.27 -15.12
N GLN A 432 -24.31 -42.41 -15.92
CA GLN A 432 -24.33 -43.14 -17.19
C GLN A 432 -24.29 -44.66 -17.02
N GLY A 433 -23.71 -45.15 -15.91
CA GLY A 433 -23.66 -46.60 -15.60
C GLY A 433 -24.95 -47.19 -15.00
N GLN A 434 -25.91 -46.36 -14.56
CA GLN A 434 -27.20 -46.81 -14.00
C GLN A 434 -28.36 -46.75 -15.00
N GLY A 435 -28.12 -46.34 -16.25
CA GLY A 435 -29.11 -46.21 -17.31
C GLY A 435 -29.00 -47.22 -18.43
N GLY A 436 -28.26 -48.35 -18.23
CA GLY A 436 -28.06 -49.42 -19.19
C GLY A 436 -28.81 -50.71 -18.83
#